data_d1e500aa02fa1a7563a020b02fadd2e3
#
_entry.id   d1e500aa02fa1a7563a020b02fadd2e3
#
_cell.length_a   1.000
_cell.length_b   1.000
_cell.length_c   1.000
_cell.angle_alpha   90.00
_cell.angle_beta   90.00
_cell.angle_gamma   90.00
#
_symmetry.space_group_name_H-M   'P 1'
#
loop_
_entity.id
_entity.type
_entity.pdbx_description
1 polymer ?
#
loop_
_entity_poly.entity_id
_entity_poly.type
_entity_poly.pdbx_seq_one_letter_code
_entity_poly.pdbx_strand_id
1 'polypeptide(L)'
;MKQKTILKEVSLKGPGLHFGQETCLTIKPASPDTGYIFKRVDLEGKPEIPAIADLVSDTSRGTTISKYKASVSTIEHLLAATYSLGLDNILFEIDGPEVPILDGSSKYFVEAFHKAGIKEQDAELKVYEINENLSFVDEERDIEISTFPDKSYKLKVLLDYKSEILSNQYAFLNNLKDFTKGVAPCRTFVFLSELEPLLHLNLIKGGDLDNAIVIVDKESTQEEFDRLAKLFNKPSVAVQSSGVLNNLKLQFTNEPARHKLLDVIGDLALTGFRFNGSVVARRPGHFGNTEMAKLIRQHILNQKNQPSPDNIPVYTQNSKPLMDSQKIKEILPNRYPFLFVDKIMSLTKTEVIGVKNVSNDEYYFSGHYPNNPVMPVALQLEAILQTAKLFLLSSNGSDKNTYEFPQISNIVFKRQVVPGDVLIIKVSQVDPVNGFIRLKGEAFVGTELVAEADIDAKKIK
;
A
#
# COMPACT_ATOMS: atom_id res chain seq x y z
N MET A 1 -15.45 4.94 -9.52
CA MET A 1 -14.68 6.14 -10.01
C MET A 1 -13.71 5.67 -11.08
N LYS A 2 -13.38 6.53 -12.06
CA LYS A 2 -12.41 6.20 -13.10
C LYS A 2 -10.99 6.60 -12.68
N GLN A 3 -9.99 5.84 -13.13
CA GLN A 3 -8.58 6.21 -13.00
C GLN A 3 -8.26 7.45 -13.79
N LYS A 4 -7.19 8.17 -13.41
CA LYS A 4 -6.79 9.43 -14.04
C LYS A 4 -5.30 9.47 -14.35
N THR A 5 -5.00 10.11 -15.47
CA THR A 5 -3.65 10.49 -15.89
C THR A 5 -3.65 11.94 -16.37
N ILE A 6 -2.52 12.48 -16.82
CA ILE A 6 -2.47 13.80 -17.46
C ILE A 6 -2.84 13.72 -18.94
N LEU A 7 -3.35 14.82 -19.50
CA LEU A 7 -3.77 14.89 -20.90
C LEU A 7 -2.59 14.99 -21.87
N LYS A 8 -1.56 15.79 -21.50
CA LYS A 8 -0.34 16.03 -22.30
C LYS A 8 0.89 16.08 -21.40
N GLU A 9 2.05 15.80 -21.95
CA GLU A 9 3.30 15.90 -21.22
C GLU A 9 3.64 17.35 -20.82
N VAL A 10 4.37 17.47 -19.72
CA VAL A 10 4.89 18.74 -19.20
C VAL A 10 6.26 18.50 -18.57
N SER A 11 7.18 19.48 -18.72
CA SER A 11 8.52 19.38 -18.16
C SER A 11 8.77 20.51 -17.16
N LEU A 12 9.56 20.17 -16.14
CA LEU A 12 10.10 21.06 -15.14
C LEU A 12 11.62 20.87 -15.10
N LYS A 13 12.35 21.95 -14.86
CA LYS A 13 13.82 21.92 -14.82
C LYS A 13 14.31 22.72 -13.63
N GLY A 14 15.36 22.24 -12.98
CA GLY A 14 16.02 22.90 -11.87
C GLY A 14 17.04 22.02 -11.17
N PRO A 15 17.77 22.56 -10.21
CA PRO A 15 18.71 21.78 -9.42
C PRO A 15 18.00 20.85 -8.42
N GLY A 16 18.61 19.70 -8.16
CA GLY A 16 18.25 18.87 -7.01
C GLY A 16 18.80 19.49 -5.72
N LEU A 17 18.07 19.32 -4.60
CA LEU A 17 18.42 19.90 -3.29
C LEU A 17 19.80 19.42 -2.78
N HIS A 18 20.05 18.12 -2.88
CA HIS A 18 21.23 17.47 -2.29
C HIS A 18 22.38 17.33 -3.26
N PHE A 19 22.11 16.94 -4.50
CA PHE A 19 23.14 16.76 -5.52
C PHE A 19 23.51 18.08 -6.23
N GLY A 20 22.60 19.06 -6.25
CA GLY A 20 22.81 20.34 -6.93
C GLY A 20 22.93 20.25 -8.46
N GLN A 21 22.74 19.05 -8.99
CA GLN A 21 22.75 18.81 -10.43
C GLN A 21 21.48 19.38 -11.05
N GLU A 22 21.65 20.11 -12.14
CA GLU A 22 20.51 20.54 -12.96
C GLU A 22 19.83 19.32 -13.58
N THR A 23 18.53 19.15 -13.32
CA THR A 23 17.77 17.96 -13.74
C THR A 23 16.51 18.41 -14.46
N CYS A 24 16.18 17.74 -15.54
CA CYS A 24 14.91 17.88 -16.26
C CYS A 24 13.98 16.71 -15.92
N LEU A 25 12.84 17.01 -15.34
CA LEU A 25 11.75 16.09 -15.07
C LEU A 25 10.65 16.26 -16.13
N THR A 26 10.42 15.27 -16.95
CA THR A 26 9.31 15.22 -17.91
C THR A 26 8.23 14.29 -17.40
N ILE A 27 7.06 14.84 -17.11
CA ILE A 27 5.89 14.14 -16.61
C ILE A 27 5.04 13.75 -17.81
N LYS A 28 4.76 12.45 -17.97
CA LYS A 28 4.04 11.89 -19.10
C LYS A 28 2.80 11.12 -18.66
N PRO A 29 1.75 11.05 -19.49
CA PRO A 29 0.64 10.15 -19.24
C PRO A 29 1.11 8.70 -19.29
N ALA A 30 0.54 7.85 -18.45
CA ALA A 30 0.78 6.41 -18.46
C ALA A 30 -0.54 5.63 -18.66
N SER A 31 -0.43 4.37 -19.08
CA SER A 31 -1.58 3.48 -19.27
C SER A 31 -2.32 3.20 -17.96
N PRO A 32 -3.59 2.80 -18.00
CA PRO A 32 -4.28 2.33 -16.80
C PRO A 32 -3.50 1.26 -16.05
N ASP A 33 -3.65 1.22 -14.74
CA ASP A 33 -3.02 0.27 -13.81
C ASP A 33 -1.48 0.32 -13.74
N THR A 34 -0.86 1.36 -14.34
CA THR A 34 0.60 1.54 -14.30
C THR A 34 1.09 2.02 -12.92
N GLY A 35 0.30 2.84 -12.21
CA GLY A 35 0.77 3.54 -11.01
C GLY A 35 1.78 4.64 -11.35
N TYR A 36 2.70 4.90 -10.44
CA TYR A 36 3.75 5.90 -10.59
C TYR A 36 5.07 5.22 -10.92
N ILE A 37 5.67 5.57 -12.06
CA ILE A 37 6.94 5.00 -12.53
C ILE A 37 7.94 6.13 -12.76
N PHE A 38 9.12 6.03 -12.16
CA PHE A 38 10.28 6.86 -12.51
C PHE A 38 11.14 6.14 -13.53
N LYS A 39 11.60 6.88 -14.56
CA LYS A 39 12.45 6.37 -15.61
C LYS A 39 13.69 7.23 -15.75
N ARG A 40 14.87 6.68 -15.47
CA ARG A 40 16.17 7.34 -15.60
C ARG A 40 16.62 7.33 -17.06
N VAL A 41 16.30 8.43 -17.77
CA VAL A 41 16.55 8.52 -19.22
C VAL A 41 18.03 8.80 -19.57
N ASP A 42 18.82 9.24 -18.59
CA ASP A 42 20.27 9.47 -18.67
C ASP A 42 21.09 8.20 -18.52
N LEU A 43 20.52 7.11 -18.02
CA LEU A 43 21.23 5.85 -17.81
C LEU A 43 21.01 4.89 -18.99
N GLU A 44 22.03 4.05 -19.23
CA GLU A 44 21.94 2.98 -20.24
C GLU A 44 20.76 2.04 -19.91
N GLY A 45 19.99 1.66 -20.94
CA GLY A 45 18.81 0.84 -20.79
C GLY A 45 17.60 1.57 -20.21
N LYS A 46 17.73 2.84 -19.83
CA LYS A 46 16.65 3.70 -19.30
C LYS A 46 15.80 2.98 -18.26
N PRO A 47 16.39 2.54 -17.12
CA PRO A 47 15.71 1.71 -16.14
C PRO A 47 14.50 2.40 -15.53
N GLU A 48 13.46 1.59 -15.28
CA GLU A 48 12.21 2.01 -14.66
C GLU A 48 12.13 1.55 -13.21
N ILE A 49 11.75 2.47 -12.33
CA ILE A 49 11.65 2.28 -10.88
C ILE A 49 10.20 2.59 -10.48
N PRO A 50 9.40 1.58 -10.13
CA PRO A 50 8.07 1.83 -9.55
C PRO A 50 8.18 2.60 -8.23
N ALA A 51 7.34 3.61 -8.04
CA ALA A 51 7.28 4.37 -6.80
C ALA A 51 6.44 3.61 -5.76
N ILE A 52 7.05 2.61 -5.14
CA ILE A 52 6.45 1.78 -4.09
C ILE A 52 7.37 1.68 -2.87
N ALA A 53 6.78 1.53 -1.70
CA ALA A 53 7.49 1.53 -0.42
C ALA A 53 8.55 0.42 -0.32
N ASP A 54 8.34 -0.71 -1.00
CA ASP A 54 9.29 -1.84 -1.05
C ASP A 54 10.62 -1.47 -1.72
N LEU A 55 10.66 -0.41 -2.52
CA LEU A 55 11.85 0.06 -3.24
C LEU A 55 12.52 1.29 -2.61
N VAL A 56 12.06 1.72 -1.43
CA VAL A 56 12.72 2.78 -0.66
C VAL A 56 14.08 2.29 -0.19
N SER A 57 15.14 3.05 -0.50
CA SER A 57 16.53 2.69 -0.21
C SER A 57 17.22 3.66 0.74
N ASP A 58 16.77 4.91 0.83
CA ASP A 58 17.28 5.91 1.76
C ASP A 58 16.18 6.89 2.16
N THR A 59 16.21 7.32 3.43
CA THR A 59 15.25 8.26 4.03
C THR A 59 15.95 9.30 4.90
N SER A 60 17.25 9.44 4.79
CA SER A 60 18.06 10.28 5.68
C SER A 60 17.81 11.78 5.50
N ARG A 61 17.49 12.23 4.30
CA ARG A 61 17.30 13.67 3.96
C ARG A 61 16.16 13.94 2.98
N GLY A 62 15.43 12.93 2.60
CA GLY A 62 14.36 12.90 1.63
C GLY A 62 14.11 11.46 1.25
N THR A 63 13.09 11.18 0.51
CA THR A 63 12.77 9.80 0.14
C THR A 63 13.44 9.43 -1.18
N THR A 64 14.27 8.39 -1.14
CA THR A 64 14.95 7.81 -2.30
C THR A 64 14.41 6.42 -2.58
N ILE A 65 14.05 6.16 -3.82
CA ILE A 65 13.73 4.83 -4.32
C ILE A 65 14.82 4.33 -5.24
N SER A 66 15.06 3.02 -5.21
CA SER A 66 16.07 2.40 -6.08
C SER A 66 15.61 1.04 -6.60
N LYS A 67 16.10 0.72 -7.80
CA LYS A 67 15.97 -0.61 -8.40
C LYS A 67 17.22 -0.91 -9.23
N TYR A 68 17.85 -2.04 -8.96
CA TYR A 68 19.16 -2.38 -9.52
C TYR A 68 20.20 -1.30 -9.19
N LYS A 69 20.81 -0.68 -10.23
CA LYS A 69 21.83 0.39 -10.10
C LYS A 69 21.23 1.80 -10.27
N ALA A 70 19.94 1.93 -10.49
CA ALA A 70 19.27 3.21 -10.67
C ALA A 70 18.57 3.65 -9.40
N SER A 71 18.62 4.95 -9.11
CA SER A 71 17.90 5.59 -7.99
C SER A 71 17.36 6.94 -8.40
N VAL A 72 16.32 7.38 -7.68
CA VAL A 72 15.78 8.74 -7.76
C VAL A 72 15.46 9.21 -6.34
N SER A 73 15.95 10.39 -5.99
CA SER A 73 15.84 11.01 -4.66
C SER A 73 14.87 12.20 -4.65
N THR A 74 14.43 12.57 -3.44
CA THR A 74 13.57 13.76 -3.17
C THR A 74 12.26 13.71 -3.95
N ILE A 75 11.61 12.52 -3.91
CA ILE A 75 10.40 12.26 -4.71
C ILE A 75 9.10 12.69 -3.99
N GLU A 76 9.14 12.93 -2.69
CA GLU A 76 7.99 13.13 -1.81
C GLU A 76 7.14 14.34 -2.21
N HIS A 77 7.74 15.46 -2.60
CA HIS A 77 6.99 16.68 -2.98
C HIS A 77 6.21 16.49 -4.29
N LEU A 78 6.82 15.80 -5.26
CA LEU A 78 6.19 15.44 -6.52
C LEU A 78 5.05 14.44 -6.30
N LEU A 79 5.30 13.41 -5.50
CA LEU A 79 4.29 12.37 -5.19
C LEU A 79 3.13 12.94 -4.40
N ALA A 80 3.37 13.89 -3.46
CA ALA A 80 2.30 14.58 -2.73
C ALA A 80 1.35 15.32 -3.67
N ALA A 81 1.90 16.05 -4.64
CA ALA A 81 1.10 16.73 -5.66
C ALA A 81 0.32 15.73 -6.53
N THR A 82 0.99 14.68 -7.01
CA THR A 82 0.40 13.65 -7.88
C THR A 82 -0.77 12.95 -7.19
N TYR A 83 -0.53 12.47 -5.96
CA TYR A 83 -1.53 11.77 -5.17
C TYR A 83 -2.72 12.67 -4.82
N SER A 84 -2.45 13.90 -4.37
CA SER A 84 -3.50 14.82 -3.92
C SER A 84 -4.41 15.31 -5.06
N LEU A 85 -3.90 15.41 -6.28
CA LEU A 85 -4.69 15.77 -7.47
C LEU A 85 -5.49 14.57 -8.04
N GLY A 86 -5.41 13.39 -7.43
CA GLY A 86 -6.13 12.21 -7.86
C GLY A 86 -5.61 11.61 -9.17
N LEU A 87 -4.33 11.82 -9.48
CA LEU A 87 -3.66 11.19 -10.62
C LEU A 87 -3.21 9.78 -10.22
N ASP A 88 -3.50 8.79 -11.03
CA ASP A 88 -3.29 7.38 -10.68
C ASP A 88 -2.17 6.74 -11.51
N ASN A 89 -1.96 7.18 -12.75
CA ASN A 89 -1.03 6.57 -13.69
C ASN A 89 -0.15 7.63 -14.34
N ILE A 90 1.11 7.72 -13.92
CA ILE A 90 2.06 8.74 -14.39
C ILE A 90 3.44 8.10 -14.63
N LEU A 91 4.06 8.46 -15.76
CA LEU A 91 5.46 8.19 -16.05
C LEU A 91 6.28 9.47 -15.82
N PHE A 92 7.26 9.41 -14.92
CA PHE A 92 8.21 10.46 -14.62
C PHE A 92 9.55 10.14 -15.30
N GLU A 93 9.84 10.74 -16.46
CA GLU A 93 11.16 10.65 -17.07
C GLU A 93 12.08 11.71 -16.48
N ILE A 94 13.26 11.29 -16.03
CA ILE A 94 14.22 12.15 -15.33
C ILE A 94 15.64 11.88 -15.85
N ASP A 95 16.40 12.94 -16.12
CA ASP A 95 17.76 12.86 -16.65
C ASP A 95 18.86 13.05 -15.58
N GLY A 96 18.51 12.86 -14.32
CA GLY A 96 19.42 12.95 -13.19
C GLY A 96 18.97 12.18 -11.97
N PRO A 97 19.77 12.14 -10.89
CA PRO A 97 19.52 11.32 -9.71
C PRO A 97 18.47 11.88 -8.75
N GLU A 98 18.03 13.12 -8.94
CA GLU A 98 17.17 13.82 -7.98
C GLU A 98 16.11 14.67 -8.68
N VAL A 99 14.89 14.64 -8.12
CA VAL A 99 13.79 15.51 -8.57
C VAL A 99 14.16 16.99 -8.31
N PRO A 100 13.91 17.93 -9.25
CA PRO A 100 14.15 19.35 -9.02
C PRO A 100 13.44 19.87 -7.77
N ILE A 101 14.17 20.56 -6.89
CA ILE A 101 13.60 21.05 -5.63
C ILE A 101 12.67 22.25 -5.84
N LEU A 102 12.87 23.01 -6.89
CA LEU A 102 12.13 24.23 -7.22
C LEU A 102 12.16 25.24 -6.06
N ASP A 103 11.00 25.62 -5.51
CA ASP A 103 10.91 26.51 -4.35
C ASP A 103 10.83 25.76 -3.00
N GLY A 104 11.07 24.46 -2.99
CA GLY A 104 10.98 23.60 -1.79
C GLY A 104 9.56 23.20 -1.39
N SER A 105 8.56 23.45 -2.25
CA SER A 105 7.17 23.10 -2.04
C SER A 105 6.63 22.19 -3.15
N SER A 106 5.35 21.81 -3.07
CA SER A 106 4.66 21.10 -4.16
C SER A 106 3.95 22.03 -5.17
N LYS A 107 4.00 23.33 -4.98
CA LYS A 107 3.24 24.31 -5.75
C LYS A 107 3.47 24.19 -7.26
N TYR A 108 4.71 24.18 -7.68
CA TYR A 108 5.05 24.13 -9.11
C TYR A 108 4.72 22.81 -9.78
N PHE A 109 4.74 21.69 -9.03
CA PHE A 109 4.24 20.41 -9.52
C PHE A 109 2.73 20.45 -9.75
N VAL A 110 1.97 21.05 -8.82
CA VAL A 110 0.52 21.25 -8.97
C VAL A 110 0.22 22.13 -10.19
N GLU A 111 0.95 23.23 -10.36
CA GLU A 111 0.80 24.12 -11.54
C GLU A 111 1.12 23.38 -12.85
N ALA A 112 2.17 22.56 -12.87
CA ALA A 112 2.52 21.73 -14.02
C ALA A 112 1.42 20.73 -14.37
N PHE A 113 0.83 20.06 -13.38
CA PHE A 113 -0.30 19.15 -13.61
C PHE A 113 -1.55 19.86 -14.12
N HIS A 114 -1.86 21.05 -13.59
CA HIS A 114 -2.96 21.84 -14.11
C HIS A 114 -2.72 22.29 -15.56
N LYS A 115 -1.49 22.68 -15.90
CA LYS A 115 -1.09 23.03 -17.28
C LYS A 115 -1.15 21.82 -18.21
N ALA A 116 -0.80 20.63 -17.73
CA ALA A 116 -0.89 19.38 -18.49
C ALA A 116 -2.35 18.96 -18.73
N GLY A 117 -3.27 19.38 -17.86
CA GLY A 117 -4.66 18.91 -17.86
C GLY A 117 -4.79 17.48 -17.33
N ILE A 118 -5.97 17.16 -16.82
CA ILE A 118 -6.27 15.82 -16.27
C ILE A 118 -7.21 15.09 -17.23
N LYS A 119 -6.92 13.80 -17.47
CA LYS A 119 -7.70 12.91 -18.33
C LYS A 119 -8.19 11.71 -17.53
N GLU A 120 -9.48 11.43 -17.59
CA GLU A 120 -10.05 10.16 -17.13
C GLU A 120 -9.72 9.03 -18.11
N GLN A 121 -9.45 7.84 -17.55
CA GLN A 121 -9.10 6.64 -18.29
C GLN A 121 -10.25 5.63 -18.23
N ASP A 122 -10.33 4.73 -19.22
CA ASP A 122 -11.37 3.70 -19.22
C ASP A 122 -10.97 2.49 -18.38
N ALA A 123 -10.71 2.75 -17.10
CA ALA A 123 -10.41 1.76 -16.07
C ALA A 123 -11.00 2.23 -14.73
N GLU A 124 -11.48 1.28 -13.93
CA GLU A 124 -12.04 1.60 -12.63
C GLU A 124 -10.95 1.83 -11.59
N LEU A 125 -11.11 2.89 -10.80
CA LEU A 125 -10.27 3.17 -9.64
C LEU A 125 -10.75 2.34 -8.45
N LYS A 126 -9.87 1.49 -7.93
CA LYS A 126 -10.08 0.79 -6.67
C LYS A 126 -9.54 1.64 -5.52
N VAL A 127 -10.40 1.94 -4.56
CA VAL A 127 -10.04 2.60 -3.30
C VAL A 127 -10.19 1.57 -2.17
N TYR A 128 -9.13 1.32 -1.43
CA TYR A 128 -9.11 0.35 -0.33
C TYR A 128 -9.49 1.04 0.98
N GLU A 129 -10.21 0.36 1.84
CA GLU A 129 -10.52 0.87 3.18
C GLU A 129 -9.59 0.23 4.21
N ILE A 130 -8.99 1.06 5.04
CA ILE A 130 -8.29 0.58 6.23
C ILE A 130 -9.37 0.18 7.23
N ASN A 131 -9.46 -1.10 7.55
CA ASN A 131 -10.51 -1.69 8.38
C ASN A 131 -10.04 -2.09 9.79
N GLU A 132 -8.77 -1.87 10.11
CA GLU A 132 -8.16 -2.08 11.42
C GLU A 132 -7.15 -0.98 11.75
N ASN A 133 -6.77 -0.87 13.01
CA ASN A 133 -5.75 0.08 13.43
C ASN A 133 -4.37 -0.45 13.07
N LEU A 134 -3.58 0.34 12.34
CA LEU A 134 -2.19 0.07 12.05
C LEU A 134 -1.33 1.12 12.77
N SER A 135 -0.23 0.72 13.39
CA SER A 135 0.66 1.64 14.09
C SER A 135 2.13 1.30 13.83
N PHE A 136 2.91 2.35 13.62
CA PHE A 136 4.36 2.32 13.59
C PHE A 136 4.88 3.22 14.72
N VAL A 137 5.73 2.66 15.58
CA VAL A 137 6.35 3.38 16.72
C VAL A 137 7.85 3.13 16.69
N ASP A 138 8.63 4.20 16.75
CA ASP A 138 10.08 4.17 16.93
C ASP A 138 10.40 5.00 18.18
N GLU A 139 10.68 4.33 19.30
CA GLU A 139 10.94 4.96 20.59
C GLU A 139 12.27 5.73 20.59
N GLU A 140 13.28 5.28 19.84
CA GLU A 140 14.60 5.94 19.78
C GLU A 140 14.48 7.32 19.08
N ARG A 141 13.69 7.40 18.03
CA ARG A 141 13.46 8.64 17.27
C ARG A 141 12.23 9.40 17.75
N ASP A 142 11.52 8.87 18.74
CA ASP A 142 10.28 9.45 19.27
C ASP A 142 9.23 9.71 18.19
N ILE A 143 9.09 8.75 17.24
CA ILE A 143 8.15 8.79 16.13
C ILE A 143 6.96 7.90 16.45
N GLU A 144 5.75 8.39 16.18
CA GLU A 144 4.53 7.61 16.26
C GLU A 144 3.61 7.96 15.11
N ILE A 145 3.26 6.96 14.28
CA ILE A 145 2.32 7.11 13.17
C ILE A 145 1.28 6.01 13.28
N SER A 146 0.01 6.39 13.32
CA SER A 146 -1.11 5.46 13.43
C SER A 146 -2.16 5.74 12.37
N THR A 147 -2.78 4.68 11.85
CA THR A 147 -3.87 4.77 10.87
C THR A 147 -5.09 4.09 11.46
N PHE A 148 -6.23 4.76 11.36
CA PHE A 148 -7.53 4.31 11.88
C PHE A 148 -8.54 4.17 10.75
N PRO A 149 -9.53 3.26 10.87
CA PRO A 149 -10.64 3.17 9.93
C PRO A 149 -11.36 4.51 9.75
N ASP A 150 -11.53 4.93 8.49
CA ASP A 150 -12.34 6.09 8.11
C ASP A 150 -12.83 5.91 6.67
N LYS A 151 -13.99 6.46 6.35
CA LYS A 151 -14.58 6.40 4.99
C LYS A 151 -13.94 7.39 4.01
N SER A 152 -12.98 8.19 4.46
CA SER A 152 -12.27 9.19 3.65
C SER A 152 -10.81 9.25 4.06
N TYR A 153 -9.95 9.73 3.13
CA TYR A 153 -8.55 10.00 3.44
C TYR A 153 -8.46 11.26 4.32
N LYS A 154 -7.92 11.10 5.52
CA LYS A 154 -7.65 12.19 6.46
C LYS A 154 -6.24 12.08 7.01
N LEU A 155 -5.62 13.21 7.26
CA LEU A 155 -4.27 13.25 7.81
C LEU A 155 -4.14 14.36 8.86
N LYS A 156 -3.49 14.02 9.98
CA LYS A 156 -3.13 14.94 11.06
C LYS A 156 -1.66 14.77 11.38
N VAL A 157 -0.96 15.88 11.51
CA VAL A 157 0.46 15.91 11.86
C VAL A 157 0.63 16.80 13.09
N LEU A 158 1.41 16.29 14.06
CA LEU A 158 1.88 17.02 15.22
C LEU A 158 3.41 17.08 15.16
N LEU A 159 3.94 18.31 15.09
CA LEU A 159 5.36 18.59 15.28
C LEU A 159 5.64 18.92 16.74
N ASP A 160 6.58 18.19 17.33
CA ASP A 160 7.09 18.39 18.66
C ASP A 160 8.61 18.18 18.63
N TYR A 161 9.34 19.17 18.18
CA TYR A 161 10.82 19.11 18.14
C TYR A 161 11.48 19.47 19.46
N LYS A 162 10.70 19.74 20.53
CA LYS A 162 11.21 20.24 21.81
C LYS A 162 12.06 21.52 21.64
N SER A 163 11.76 22.32 20.61
CA SER A 163 12.40 23.58 20.30
C SER A 163 11.59 24.72 20.94
N GLU A 164 12.26 25.60 21.67
CA GLU A 164 11.63 26.81 22.25
C GLU A 164 11.13 27.79 21.17
N ILE A 165 11.77 27.76 20.01
CA ILE A 165 11.49 28.66 18.88
C ILE A 165 10.41 28.08 17.99
N LEU A 166 10.56 26.83 17.59
CA LEU A 166 9.52 26.09 16.89
C LEU A 166 8.65 25.40 17.95
N SER A 167 7.73 26.14 18.57
CA SER A 167 6.75 25.57 19.48
C SER A 167 5.96 24.43 18.82
N ASN A 168 5.28 23.62 19.60
CA ASN A 168 4.43 22.55 19.10
C ASN A 168 3.46 23.10 18.04
N GLN A 169 3.53 22.54 16.85
CA GLN A 169 2.66 22.89 15.73
C GLN A 169 1.88 21.67 15.28
N TYR A 170 0.69 21.92 14.78
CA TYR A 170 -0.13 20.89 14.14
C TYR A 170 -0.68 21.37 12.81
N ALA A 171 -0.89 20.40 11.91
CA ALA A 171 -1.59 20.62 10.66
C ALA A 171 -2.52 19.43 10.40
N PHE A 172 -3.60 19.65 9.68
CA PHE A 172 -4.54 18.61 9.31
C PHE A 172 -5.07 18.83 7.90
N LEU A 173 -5.43 17.71 7.25
CA LEU A 173 -6.09 17.68 5.96
C LEU A 173 -7.28 16.72 6.09
N ASN A 174 -8.50 17.23 5.97
CA ASN A 174 -9.72 16.42 6.02
C ASN A 174 -10.20 16.00 4.63
N ASN A 175 -9.68 16.64 3.58
CA ASN A 175 -10.01 16.33 2.20
C ASN A 175 -8.81 16.67 1.31
N LEU A 176 -8.40 15.74 0.44
CA LEU A 176 -7.30 15.96 -0.52
C LEU A 176 -7.52 17.17 -1.45
N LYS A 177 -8.78 17.57 -1.68
CA LYS A 177 -9.10 18.80 -2.48
C LYS A 177 -8.53 20.09 -1.87
N ASP A 178 -8.32 20.10 -0.55
CA ASP A 178 -7.78 21.27 0.15
C ASP A 178 -6.25 21.36 0.04
N PHE A 179 -5.59 20.32 -0.49
CA PHE A 179 -4.14 20.26 -0.65
C PHE A 179 -3.58 21.44 -1.44
N THR A 180 -4.15 21.73 -2.61
CA THR A 180 -3.64 22.74 -3.53
C THR A 180 -3.48 24.11 -2.89
N LYS A 181 -4.45 24.53 -2.05
CA LYS A 181 -4.44 25.85 -1.40
C LYS A 181 -3.81 25.83 -0.01
N GLY A 182 -3.98 24.75 0.72
CA GLY A 182 -3.64 24.69 2.13
C GLY A 182 -2.31 24.01 2.45
N VAL A 183 -1.73 23.25 1.52
CA VAL A 183 -0.55 22.42 1.78
C VAL A 183 0.51 22.58 0.69
N ALA A 184 0.12 22.50 -0.58
CA ALA A 184 1.05 22.56 -1.70
C ALA A 184 2.03 23.75 -1.68
N PRO A 185 1.69 24.98 -1.27
CA PRO A 185 2.63 26.09 -1.23
C PRO A 185 3.58 26.09 -0.02
N CYS A 186 3.47 25.10 0.90
CA CYS A 186 4.31 25.04 2.10
C CYS A 186 5.68 24.49 1.76
N ARG A 187 6.71 25.24 2.11
CA ARG A 187 8.10 24.94 1.75
C ARG A 187 8.78 24.11 2.82
N THR A 188 9.82 23.37 2.39
CA THR A 188 10.72 22.68 3.30
C THR A 188 11.41 23.63 4.27
N PHE A 189 11.90 23.10 5.38
CA PHE A 189 12.58 23.87 6.39
C PHE A 189 13.79 23.13 6.94
N VAL A 190 14.73 23.88 7.52
CA VAL A 190 15.92 23.38 8.16
C VAL A 190 16.21 24.21 9.41
N PHE A 191 16.75 23.59 10.45
CA PHE A 191 17.28 24.33 11.60
C PHE A 191 18.65 24.92 11.29
N LEU A 192 18.92 26.11 11.79
CA LEU A 192 20.22 26.78 11.58
C LEU A 192 21.38 25.95 12.14
N SER A 193 21.17 25.28 13.26
CA SER A 193 22.15 24.35 13.85
C SER A 193 22.52 23.18 12.94
N GLU A 194 21.59 22.73 12.08
CA GLU A 194 21.79 21.66 11.13
C GLU A 194 22.38 22.16 9.80
N LEU A 195 22.05 23.40 9.42
CA LEU A 195 22.43 23.96 8.13
C LEU A 195 23.96 24.11 7.99
N GLU A 196 24.66 24.58 9.01
CA GLU A 196 26.11 24.78 8.94
C GLU A 196 26.90 23.47 8.75
N PRO A 197 26.63 22.39 9.52
CA PRO A 197 27.25 21.08 9.26
C PRO A 197 26.95 20.57 7.85
N LEU A 198 25.75 20.72 7.35
CA LEU A 198 25.34 20.29 6.01
C LEU A 198 26.10 21.03 4.90
N LEU A 199 26.32 22.34 5.07
CA LEU A 199 27.14 23.14 4.16
C LEU A 199 28.61 22.73 4.18
N HIS A 200 29.18 22.52 5.38
CA HIS A 200 30.59 22.07 5.54
C HIS A 200 30.83 20.72 4.91
N LEU A 201 29.87 19.79 5.04
CA LEU A 201 29.93 18.45 4.46
C LEU A 201 29.53 18.43 2.98
N ASN A 202 29.20 19.56 2.37
CA ASN A 202 28.77 19.70 0.97
C ASN A 202 27.56 18.81 0.61
N LEU A 203 26.61 18.70 1.54
CA LEU A 203 25.47 17.79 1.48
C LEU A 203 24.17 18.45 0.95
N ILE A 204 24.16 19.79 0.77
CA ILE A 204 23.07 20.59 0.21
C ILE A 204 23.61 21.50 -0.89
N LYS A 205 23.91 20.91 -2.04
CA LYS A 205 24.54 21.65 -3.15
C LYS A 205 23.59 22.55 -3.93
N GLY A 206 22.29 22.23 -3.93
CA GLY A 206 21.21 22.99 -4.57
C GLY A 206 20.30 23.71 -3.57
N GLY A 207 20.59 23.58 -2.27
CA GLY A 207 19.90 24.34 -1.23
C GLY A 207 20.21 25.84 -1.33
N ASP A 208 19.18 26.66 -1.25
CA ASP A 208 19.27 28.12 -1.23
C ASP A 208 18.32 28.69 -0.15
N LEU A 209 18.61 29.88 0.31
CA LEU A 209 17.73 30.61 1.21
C LEU A 209 16.35 30.94 0.60
N ASP A 210 16.16 30.73 -0.72
CA ASP A 210 14.87 30.92 -1.40
C ASP A 210 14.03 29.62 -1.47
N ASN A 211 14.63 28.43 -1.27
CA ASN A 211 13.92 27.17 -1.41
C ASN A 211 13.74 26.40 -0.08
N ALA A 212 14.23 26.96 1.04
CA ALA A 212 14.02 26.39 2.37
C ALA A 212 13.81 27.49 3.41
N ILE A 213 12.91 27.24 4.37
CA ILE A 213 12.74 28.09 5.55
C ILE A 213 13.85 27.76 6.54
N VAL A 214 14.62 28.75 6.97
CA VAL A 214 15.65 28.56 8.00
C VAL A 214 15.09 28.99 9.34
N ILE A 215 15.03 28.05 10.29
CA ILE A 215 14.58 28.27 11.67
C ILE A 215 15.82 28.47 12.53
N VAL A 216 15.87 29.60 13.22
CA VAL A 216 17.00 29.98 14.06
C VAL A 216 16.80 29.39 15.46
N ASP A 217 17.40 28.24 15.72
CA ASP A 217 17.25 27.44 16.94
C ASP A 217 18.43 27.59 17.91
N LYS A 218 19.36 28.49 17.60
CA LYS A 218 20.51 28.83 18.47
C LYS A 218 20.72 30.34 18.49
N GLU A 219 21.31 30.85 19.58
CA GLU A 219 21.79 32.22 19.61
C GLU A 219 22.85 32.43 18.52
N SER A 220 22.69 33.46 17.74
CA SER A 220 23.57 33.78 16.61
C SER A 220 23.74 35.30 16.49
N THR A 221 24.92 35.71 16.07
CA THR A 221 25.26 37.10 15.87
C THR A 221 24.85 37.57 14.46
N GLN A 222 24.69 38.90 14.25
CA GLN A 222 24.44 39.43 12.92
C GLN A 222 25.59 39.11 11.96
N GLU A 223 26.83 39.02 12.45
CA GLU A 223 28.01 38.67 11.64
C GLU A 223 27.89 37.22 11.08
N GLU A 224 27.35 36.29 11.87
CA GLU A 224 27.06 34.91 11.43
C GLU A 224 25.97 34.90 10.36
N PHE A 225 24.93 35.68 10.50
CA PHE A 225 23.87 35.81 9.47
C PHE A 225 24.40 36.46 8.20
N ASP A 226 25.25 37.47 8.28
CA ASP A 226 25.88 38.10 7.13
C ASP A 226 26.84 37.17 6.40
N ARG A 227 27.57 36.32 7.14
CA ARG A 227 28.37 35.24 6.58
C ARG A 227 27.51 34.22 5.85
N LEU A 228 26.40 33.81 6.44
CA LEU A 228 25.44 32.88 5.82
C LEU A 228 24.84 33.49 4.54
N ALA A 229 24.37 34.71 4.60
CA ALA A 229 23.82 35.43 3.45
C ALA A 229 24.84 35.50 2.31
N LYS A 230 26.11 35.80 2.62
CA LYS A 230 27.19 35.84 1.64
C LYS A 230 27.46 34.52 0.97
N LEU A 231 27.38 33.41 1.71
CA LEU A 231 27.53 32.05 1.15
C LEU A 231 26.46 31.76 0.08
N PHE A 232 25.28 32.30 0.23
CA PHE A 232 24.16 32.13 -0.72
C PHE A 232 23.99 33.32 -1.68
N ASN A 233 24.96 34.22 -1.77
CA ASN A 233 24.89 35.43 -2.61
C ASN A 233 23.63 36.28 -2.36
N LYS A 234 23.17 36.35 -1.10
CA LYS A 234 21.99 37.12 -0.69
C LYS A 234 22.41 38.38 0.04
N PRO A 235 21.54 39.43 0.05
CA PRO A 235 21.72 40.56 0.95
C PRO A 235 21.71 40.10 2.41
N SER A 236 22.15 40.97 3.31
CA SER A 236 22.11 40.68 4.75
C SER A 236 20.74 40.14 5.18
N VAL A 237 20.73 39.10 6.02
CA VAL A 237 19.52 38.50 6.60
C VAL A 237 19.47 38.76 8.09
N ALA A 238 18.27 38.76 8.65
CA ALA A 238 18.04 38.94 10.09
C ALA A 238 16.92 37.99 10.58
N VAL A 239 16.87 37.78 11.87
CA VAL A 239 15.83 36.95 12.48
C VAL A 239 14.55 37.75 12.64
N GLN A 240 13.44 37.19 12.18
CA GLN A 240 12.09 37.72 12.45
C GLN A 240 11.64 37.34 13.87
N SER A 241 10.64 38.02 14.39
CA SER A 241 10.00 37.71 15.68
C SER A 241 9.42 36.28 15.73
N SER A 242 9.21 35.66 14.58
CA SER A 242 8.79 34.25 14.44
C SER A 242 9.93 33.23 14.60
N GLY A 243 11.16 33.67 14.80
CA GLY A 243 12.34 32.78 14.85
C GLY A 243 12.81 32.27 13.48
N VAL A 244 12.34 32.88 12.42
CA VAL A 244 12.68 32.51 11.02
C VAL A 244 13.52 33.62 10.40
N LEU A 245 14.45 33.30 9.51
CA LEU A 245 15.18 34.30 8.74
C LEU A 245 14.22 35.12 7.85
N ASN A 246 14.52 36.43 7.69
CA ASN A 246 13.66 37.35 6.95
C ASN A 246 13.77 37.23 5.43
N ASN A 247 14.58 36.33 4.90
CA ASN A 247 14.71 36.07 3.47
C ASN A 247 13.39 35.57 2.84
N LEU A 248 12.56 34.86 3.63
CA LEU A 248 11.26 34.33 3.21
C LEU A 248 10.14 34.80 4.14
N LYS A 249 8.99 35.11 3.57
CA LYS A 249 7.75 35.31 4.33
C LYS A 249 6.99 33.98 4.41
N LEU A 250 6.59 33.58 5.60
CA LEU A 250 5.78 32.37 5.80
C LEU A 250 4.44 32.49 5.09
N GLN A 251 4.03 31.42 4.39
CA GLN A 251 2.70 31.31 3.76
C GLN A 251 1.60 31.11 4.83
N PHE A 252 1.94 30.40 5.92
CA PHE A 252 1.07 30.14 7.05
C PHE A 252 1.89 30.19 8.35
N THR A 253 1.26 30.54 9.45
CA THR A 253 1.93 30.55 10.77
C THR A 253 2.44 29.18 11.20
N ASN A 254 1.81 28.10 10.70
CA ASN A 254 2.19 26.71 10.91
C ASN A 254 2.72 26.05 9.63
N GLU A 255 3.43 26.82 8.78
CA GLU A 255 3.98 26.31 7.51
C GLU A 255 4.87 25.06 7.71
N PRO A 256 5.76 24.96 8.73
CA PRO A 256 6.53 23.76 8.99
C PRO A 256 5.67 22.50 9.21
N ALA A 257 4.59 22.61 9.98
CA ALA A 257 3.69 21.47 10.20
C ALA A 257 2.93 21.08 8.93
N ARG A 258 2.54 22.06 8.09
CA ARG A 258 1.91 21.80 6.80
C ARG A 258 2.87 21.16 5.81
N HIS A 259 4.15 21.56 5.85
CA HIS A 259 5.16 20.91 5.03
C HIS A 259 5.36 19.44 5.45
N LYS A 260 5.44 19.17 6.77
CA LYS A 260 5.49 17.75 7.22
C LYS A 260 4.24 16.94 6.86
N LEU A 261 3.08 17.61 6.78
CA LEU A 261 1.87 16.96 6.26
C LEU A 261 2.00 16.65 4.75
N LEU A 262 2.64 17.54 3.98
CA LEU A 262 2.98 17.33 2.56
C LEU A 262 3.89 16.08 2.42
N ASP A 263 4.97 16.01 3.21
CA ASP A 263 5.90 14.87 3.21
C ASP A 263 5.18 13.54 3.49
N VAL A 264 4.32 13.52 4.51
CA VAL A 264 3.54 12.30 4.84
C VAL A 264 2.65 11.88 3.67
N ILE A 265 2.00 12.82 2.97
CA ILE A 265 1.17 12.48 1.79
C ILE A 265 2.03 11.87 0.69
N GLY A 266 3.18 12.46 0.40
CA GLY A 266 4.10 11.99 -0.64
C GLY A 266 4.67 10.61 -0.33
N ASP A 267 5.12 10.40 0.91
CA ASP A 267 5.67 9.11 1.34
C ASP A 267 4.58 8.03 1.40
N LEU A 268 3.35 8.35 1.84
CA LEU A 268 2.23 7.42 1.83
C LEU A 268 1.71 7.11 0.41
N ALA A 269 1.98 7.95 -0.59
CA ALA A 269 1.69 7.61 -1.98
C ALA A 269 2.47 6.37 -2.44
N LEU A 270 3.60 6.06 -1.79
CA LEU A 270 4.40 4.86 -2.01
C LEU A 270 3.70 3.55 -1.61
N THR A 271 2.53 3.60 -0.96
CA THR A 271 1.67 2.42 -0.83
C THR A 271 1.35 1.82 -2.20
N GLY A 272 1.37 2.63 -3.27
CA GLY A 272 0.98 2.25 -4.63
C GLY A 272 -0.53 2.04 -4.79
N PHE A 273 -1.32 2.47 -3.80
CA PHE A 273 -2.78 2.31 -3.78
C PHE A 273 -3.48 3.59 -3.33
N ARG A 274 -4.72 3.76 -3.78
CA ARG A 274 -5.66 4.70 -3.17
C ARG A 274 -6.31 4.02 -1.97
N PHE A 275 -6.34 4.71 -0.85
CA PHE A 275 -6.98 4.19 0.35
C PHE A 275 -7.74 5.28 1.13
N ASN A 276 -8.72 4.85 1.88
CA ASN A 276 -9.43 5.63 2.88
C ASN A 276 -8.98 5.20 4.29
N GLY A 277 -8.78 6.16 5.15
CA GLY A 277 -8.33 5.98 6.52
C GLY A 277 -7.92 7.31 7.13
N SER A 278 -7.91 7.41 8.44
CA SER A 278 -7.45 8.59 9.18
C SER A 278 -6.04 8.34 9.72
N VAL A 279 -5.05 9.03 9.18
CA VAL A 279 -3.65 8.95 9.62
C VAL A 279 -3.35 10.04 10.63
N VAL A 280 -2.72 9.68 11.74
CA VAL A 280 -2.22 10.60 12.76
C VAL A 280 -0.73 10.36 12.93
N ALA A 281 0.07 11.39 12.70
CA ALA A 281 1.53 11.30 12.75
C ALA A 281 2.10 12.30 13.76
N ARG A 282 2.78 11.81 14.78
CA ARG A 282 3.56 12.59 15.74
C ARG A 282 5.04 12.49 15.36
N ARG A 283 5.68 13.66 15.21
CA ARG A 283 7.09 13.80 14.78
C ARG A 283 7.41 13.00 13.50
N PRO A 284 6.58 13.12 12.43
CA PRO A 284 6.82 12.37 11.20
C PRO A 284 8.16 12.74 10.56
N GLY A 285 8.78 11.77 9.94
CA GLY A 285 9.95 11.90 9.09
C GLY A 285 9.90 10.81 8.02
N HIS A 286 10.71 10.94 6.96
CA HIS A 286 10.64 10.04 5.79
C HIS A 286 10.78 8.57 6.19
N PHE A 287 11.64 8.24 7.16
CA PHE A 287 11.76 6.88 7.68
C PHE A 287 10.44 6.35 8.23
N GLY A 288 9.85 7.04 9.23
CA GLY A 288 8.58 6.58 9.83
C GLY A 288 7.42 6.57 8.82
N ASN A 289 7.37 7.58 7.94
CA ASN A 289 6.34 7.67 6.89
C ASN A 289 6.41 6.48 5.94
N THR A 290 7.61 6.10 5.49
CA THR A 290 7.80 5.00 4.55
C THR A 290 7.60 3.64 5.20
N GLU A 291 7.93 3.46 6.48
CA GLU A 291 7.60 2.25 7.24
C GLU A 291 6.07 2.11 7.40
N MET A 292 5.36 3.20 7.71
CA MET A 292 3.89 3.18 7.72
C MET A 292 3.33 2.88 6.31
N ALA A 293 3.93 3.42 5.24
CA ALA A 293 3.52 3.10 3.87
C ALA A 293 3.67 1.60 3.55
N LYS A 294 4.74 0.94 4.04
CA LYS A 294 4.94 -0.52 3.93
C LYS A 294 3.84 -1.28 4.66
N LEU A 295 3.51 -0.89 5.90
CA LEU A 295 2.45 -1.52 6.68
C LEU A 295 1.09 -1.41 5.99
N ILE A 296 0.71 -0.21 5.55
CA ILE A 296 -0.55 0.01 4.81
C ILE A 296 -0.56 -0.80 3.51
N ARG A 297 0.54 -0.79 2.75
CA ARG A 297 0.68 -1.57 1.52
C ARG A 297 0.50 -3.05 1.78
N GLN A 298 1.15 -3.62 2.78
CA GLN A 298 1.01 -5.03 3.14
C GLN A 298 -0.42 -5.37 3.55
N HIS A 299 -1.06 -4.51 4.35
CA HIS A 299 -2.45 -4.66 4.74
C HIS A 299 -3.38 -4.71 3.51
N ILE A 300 -3.21 -3.79 2.55
CA ILE A 300 -4.00 -3.77 1.31
C ILE A 300 -3.73 -5.00 0.44
N LEU A 301 -2.47 -5.43 0.31
CA LEU A 301 -2.12 -6.64 -0.43
C LEU A 301 -2.74 -7.89 0.20
N ASN A 302 -2.79 -7.97 1.53
CA ASN A 302 -3.48 -9.04 2.24
C ASN A 302 -5.00 -9.01 1.96
N GLN A 303 -5.63 -7.83 1.96
CA GLN A 303 -7.03 -7.67 1.57
C GLN A 303 -7.29 -8.11 0.11
N LYS A 304 -6.39 -7.77 -0.82
CA LYS A 304 -6.51 -8.20 -2.24
C LYS A 304 -6.44 -9.72 -2.41
N ASN A 305 -5.67 -10.38 -1.55
CA ASN A 305 -5.51 -11.83 -1.56
C ASN A 305 -6.61 -12.56 -0.77
N GLN A 306 -7.50 -11.82 -0.08
CA GLN A 306 -8.71 -12.39 0.51
C GLN A 306 -9.82 -12.45 -0.55
N PRO A 307 -10.65 -13.49 -0.55
CA PRO A 307 -11.84 -13.52 -1.40
C PRO A 307 -12.72 -12.32 -1.09
N SER A 308 -13.39 -11.78 -2.10
CA SER A 308 -14.34 -10.68 -1.87
C SER A 308 -15.41 -11.11 -0.86
N PRO A 309 -15.92 -10.21 0.00
CA PRO A 309 -16.99 -10.54 0.95
C PRO A 309 -18.19 -11.25 0.29
N ASP A 310 -18.50 -10.92 -0.97
CA ASP A 310 -19.56 -11.54 -1.76
C ASP A 310 -19.25 -13.01 -2.15
N ASN A 311 -17.98 -13.43 -2.07
CA ASN A 311 -17.53 -14.77 -2.39
C ASN A 311 -17.34 -15.67 -1.15
N ILE A 312 -17.44 -15.11 0.06
CA ILE A 312 -17.33 -15.89 1.30
C ILE A 312 -18.65 -16.63 1.55
N PRO A 313 -18.64 -17.97 1.63
CA PRO A 313 -19.85 -18.71 1.87
C PRO A 313 -20.37 -18.45 3.30
N VAL A 314 -21.61 -18.01 3.40
CA VAL A 314 -22.25 -17.80 4.72
C VAL A 314 -22.74 -19.13 5.26
N TYR A 315 -22.23 -19.55 6.43
CA TYR A 315 -22.67 -20.71 7.15
C TYR A 315 -23.35 -20.32 8.46
N THR A 316 -24.58 -20.80 8.65
CA THR A 316 -25.28 -20.66 9.92
C THR A 316 -25.48 -22.06 10.50
N GLN A 317 -24.96 -22.31 11.70
CA GLN A 317 -24.91 -23.62 12.34
C GLN A 317 -26.27 -24.32 12.44
N ASN A 318 -27.35 -23.57 12.60
CA ASN A 318 -28.72 -24.06 12.73
C ASN A 318 -29.48 -24.20 11.41
N SER A 319 -28.85 -23.90 10.27
CA SER A 319 -29.49 -24.03 8.96
C SER A 319 -29.63 -25.52 8.59
N LYS A 320 -30.79 -25.88 8.02
CA LYS A 320 -31.04 -27.22 7.52
C LYS A 320 -30.14 -27.47 6.30
N PRO A 321 -29.30 -28.52 6.29
CA PRO A 321 -28.46 -28.86 5.15
C PRO A 321 -29.30 -29.39 3.97
N LEU A 322 -28.82 -29.15 2.76
CA LEU A 322 -29.35 -29.76 1.54
C LEU A 322 -29.10 -31.26 1.52
N MET A 323 -27.90 -31.68 1.97
CA MET A 323 -27.51 -33.06 2.15
C MET A 323 -26.87 -33.25 3.53
N ASP A 324 -27.37 -34.21 4.28
CA ASP A 324 -26.75 -34.71 5.51
C ASP A 324 -25.73 -35.79 5.22
N SER A 325 -25.06 -36.29 6.27
CA SER A 325 -24.04 -37.34 6.14
C SER A 325 -24.57 -38.68 5.54
N GLN A 326 -25.86 -38.98 5.67
CA GLN A 326 -26.44 -40.18 5.07
C GLN A 326 -26.53 -40.04 3.55
N LYS A 327 -27.10 -38.92 3.06
CA LYS A 327 -27.15 -38.65 1.61
C LYS A 327 -25.77 -38.55 0.98
N ILE A 328 -24.80 -37.96 1.69
CA ILE A 328 -23.41 -37.91 1.21
C ILE A 328 -22.83 -39.31 1.03
N LYS A 329 -23.09 -40.24 1.95
CA LYS A 329 -22.66 -41.64 1.86
C LYS A 329 -23.34 -42.42 0.74
N GLU A 330 -24.51 -42.03 0.29
CA GLU A 330 -25.16 -42.61 -0.89
C GLU A 330 -24.46 -42.23 -2.20
N ILE A 331 -23.82 -41.03 -2.24
CA ILE A 331 -23.16 -40.48 -3.42
C ILE A 331 -21.66 -40.81 -3.44
N LEU A 332 -20.96 -40.59 -2.30
CA LEU A 332 -19.54 -40.88 -2.17
C LEU A 332 -19.27 -42.30 -1.68
N PRO A 333 -18.28 -42.97 -2.25
CA PRO A 333 -17.84 -44.31 -1.72
C PRO A 333 -17.06 -44.20 -0.41
N ASN A 334 -16.58 -43.00 -0.05
CA ASN A 334 -15.76 -42.74 1.13
C ASN A 334 -16.50 -43.10 2.44
N ARG A 335 -15.78 -43.72 3.40
CA ARG A 335 -16.28 -44.08 4.72
C ARG A 335 -15.23 -43.69 5.77
N TYR A 336 -15.59 -43.76 7.04
CA TYR A 336 -14.65 -43.60 8.14
C TYR A 336 -13.43 -44.54 7.91
N PRO A 337 -12.18 -44.04 8.11
CA PRO A 337 -11.80 -42.69 8.58
C PRO A 337 -11.62 -41.66 7.45
N PHE A 338 -11.95 -41.93 6.20
CA PHE A 338 -11.70 -41.11 5.02
C PHE A 338 -12.94 -40.41 4.46
N LEU A 339 -13.93 -40.09 5.29
CA LEU A 339 -15.04 -39.24 4.90
C LEU A 339 -14.87 -37.86 5.59
N PHE A 340 -14.53 -36.83 4.81
CA PHE A 340 -14.19 -35.46 5.30
C PHE A 340 -15.21 -34.40 4.94
N VAL A 341 -16.44 -34.77 4.59
CA VAL A 341 -17.55 -33.83 4.36
C VAL A 341 -18.74 -34.27 5.20
N ASP A 342 -19.20 -33.42 6.10
CA ASP A 342 -20.29 -33.71 7.03
C ASP A 342 -21.66 -33.31 6.48
N LYS A 343 -21.70 -32.16 5.74
CA LYS A 343 -22.94 -31.60 5.23
C LYS A 343 -22.68 -30.90 3.88
N ILE A 344 -23.69 -30.85 3.02
CA ILE A 344 -23.77 -29.90 1.90
C ILE A 344 -24.86 -28.91 2.21
N MET A 345 -24.50 -27.62 2.22
CA MET A 345 -25.42 -26.52 2.55
C MET A 345 -26.15 -26.00 1.33
N SER A 346 -25.44 -25.86 0.21
CA SER A 346 -26.02 -25.43 -1.06
C SER A 346 -25.34 -26.14 -2.24
N LEU A 347 -26.10 -26.28 -3.32
CA LEU A 347 -25.64 -26.81 -4.60
C LEU A 347 -26.37 -26.07 -5.69
N THR A 348 -25.64 -25.42 -6.56
CA THR A 348 -26.13 -24.74 -7.76
C THR A 348 -25.56 -25.38 -9.03
N LYS A 349 -25.80 -24.80 -10.18
CA LYS A 349 -25.19 -25.25 -11.45
C LYS A 349 -23.69 -24.97 -11.54
N THR A 350 -23.20 -24.00 -10.77
CA THR A 350 -21.83 -23.50 -10.86
C THR A 350 -21.02 -23.63 -9.58
N GLU A 351 -21.65 -23.95 -8.45
CA GLU A 351 -20.95 -24.07 -7.18
C GLU A 351 -21.65 -24.98 -6.16
N VAL A 352 -20.87 -25.45 -5.20
CA VAL A 352 -21.33 -26.21 -4.03
C VAL A 352 -20.66 -25.68 -2.76
N ILE A 353 -21.41 -25.70 -1.66
CA ILE A 353 -20.87 -25.36 -0.34
C ILE A 353 -21.01 -26.57 0.57
N GLY A 354 -19.85 -27.14 0.96
CA GLY A 354 -19.71 -28.23 1.91
C GLY A 354 -19.27 -27.72 3.29
N VAL A 355 -19.46 -28.54 4.30
CA VAL A 355 -19.02 -28.29 5.69
C VAL A 355 -18.33 -29.52 6.25
N LYS A 356 -17.18 -29.31 6.89
CA LYS A 356 -16.48 -30.28 7.74
C LYS A 356 -16.31 -29.67 9.14
N ASN A 357 -16.88 -30.34 10.15
CA ASN A 357 -16.60 -29.99 11.54
C ASN A 357 -15.29 -30.64 11.96
N VAL A 358 -14.38 -29.87 12.51
CA VAL A 358 -13.07 -30.36 12.98
C VAL A 358 -13.18 -30.65 14.47
N SER A 359 -13.59 -31.87 14.80
CA SER A 359 -13.78 -32.29 16.18
C SER A 359 -12.46 -32.70 16.83
N ASN A 360 -12.34 -32.53 18.15
CA ASN A 360 -11.13 -32.88 18.91
C ASN A 360 -10.86 -34.40 18.95
N ASP A 361 -11.85 -35.22 18.68
CA ASP A 361 -11.77 -36.67 18.66
C ASP A 361 -11.43 -37.26 17.28
N GLU A 362 -11.10 -36.44 16.32
CA GLU A 362 -10.63 -36.91 15.01
C GLU A 362 -9.33 -37.70 15.14
N TYR A 363 -9.30 -38.86 14.52
CA TYR A 363 -8.23 -39.87 14.67
C TYR A 363 -6.82 -39.33 14.40
N TYR A 364 -6.68 -38.36 13.51
CA TYR A 364 -5.39 -37.80 13.11
C TYR A 364 -4.75 -36.92 14.18
N PHE A 365 -5.51 -36.36 15.13
CA PHE A 365 -4.96 -35.54 16.21
C PHE A 365 -4.15 -36.38 17.23
N SER A 366 -4.36 -37.68 17.31
CA SER A 366 -3.54 -38.54 18.14
C SER A 366 -2.06 -38.56 17.73
N GLY A 367 -1.77 -38.23 16.46
CA GLY A 367 -0.43 -38.21 15.90
C GLY A 367 0.03 -36.86 15.32
N HIS A 368 -0.90 -35.95 15.02
CA HIS A 368 -0.58 -34.72 14.28
C HIS A 368 -1.06 -33.45 14.98
N TYR A 369 -0.57 -32.97 16.10
CA TYR A 369 0.46 -33.47 17.00
C TYR A 369 -0.12 -33.55 18.40
N PRO A 370 0.28 -34.46 19.32
CA PRO A 370 -0.36 -34.65 20.62
C PRO A 370 -0.47 -33.40 21.50
N ASN A 371 0.58 -32.52 21.47
CA ASN A 371 0.62 -31.28 22.27
C ASN A 371 0.26 -30.04 21.48
N ASN A 372 0.01 -30.14 20.17
CA ASN A 372 -0.37 -29.04 19.29
C ASN A 372 -1.22 -29.59 18.13
N PRO A 373 -2.49 -29.93 18.39
CA PRO A 373 -3.34 -30.60 17.41
C PRO A 373 -3.66 -29.67 16.23
N VAL A 374 -3.25 -30.10 15.05
CA VAL A 374 -3.50 -29.40 13.78
C VAL A 374 -4.01 -30.39 12.76
N MET A 375 -5.05 -30.04 12.01
CA MET A 375 -5.54 -30.88 10.90
C MET A 375 -4.49 -30.95 9.80
N PRO A 376 -4.05 -32.17 9.40
CA PRO A 376 -3.10 -32.30 8.30
C PRO A 376 -3.58 -31.59 7.03
N VAL A 377 -2.70 -30.84 6.40
CA VAL A 377 -3.03 -30.09 5.17
C VAL A 377 -3.52 -31.01 4.04
N ALA A 378 -2.99 -32.21 3.95
CA ALA A 378 -3.46 -33.22 3.00
C ALA A 378 -4.93 -33.59 3.22
N LEU A 379 -5.42 -33.60 4.47
CA LEU A 379 -6.81 -33.91 4.77
C LEU A 379 -7.74 -32.69 4.55
N GLN A 380 -7.22 -31.47 4.65
CA GLN A 380 -7.95 -30.28 4.21
C GLN A 380 -8.18 -30.32 2.68
N LEU A 381 -7.13 -30.67 1.92
CA LEU A 381 -7.24 -30.88 0.48
C LEU A 381 -8.21 -32.00 0.15
N GLU A 382 -8.16 -33.13 0.85
CA GLU A 382 -9.10 -34.26 0.65
C GLU A 382 -10.55 -33.81 0.87
N ALA A 383 -10.84 -32.98 1.89
CA ALA A 383 -12.17 -32.45 2.12
C ALA A 383 -12.66 -31.58 0.94
N ILE A 384 -11.75 -30.78 0.36
CA ILE A 384 -12.04 -29.99 -0.85
C ILE A 384 -12.34 -30.91 -2.03
N LEU A 385 -11.52 -31.94 -2.26
CA LEU A 385 -11.70 -32.90 -3.36
C LEU A 385 -13.00 -33.71 -3.25
N GLN A 386 -13.37 -34.13 -2.04
CA GLN A 386 -14.64 -34.81 -1.80
C GLN A 386 -15.84 -33.87 -2.07
N THR A 387 -15.74 -32.62 -1.70
CA THR A 387 -16.76 -31.61 -2.02
C THR A 387 -16.87 -31.40 -3.53
N ALA A 388 -15.72 -31.31 -4.23
CA ALA A 388 -15.68 -31.24 -5.69
C ALA A 388 -16.32 -32.48 -6.35
N LYS A 389 -16.04 -33.66 -5.82
CA LYS A 389 -16.62 -34.89 -6.32
C LYS A 389 -18.13 -34.94 -6.12
N LEU A 390 -18.65 -34.51 -4.96
CA LEU A 390 -20.08 -34.34 -4.70
C LEU A 390 -20.73 -33.39 -5.71
N PHE A 391 -20.10 -32.24 -6.00
CA PHE A 391 -20.57 -31.28 -7.00
C PHE A 391 -20.75 -31.94 -8.36
N LEU A 392 -19.72 -32.62 -8.87
CA LEU A 392 -19.73 -33.24 -10.20
C LEU A 392 -20.72 -34.39 -10.31
N LEU A 393 -20.85 -35.22 -9.28
CA LEU A 393 -21.75 -36.36 -9.25
C LEU A 393 -23.22 -35.92 -9.12
N SER A 394 -23.48 -34.85 -8.38
CA SER A 394 -24.85 -34.35 -8.16
C SER A 394 -25.40 -33.51 -9.32
N SER A 395 -24.50 -32.88 -10.10
CA SER A 395 -24.90 -31.98 -11.20
C SER A 395 -25.32 -32.72 -12.49
N ASN A 396 -24.97 -34.01 -12.64
CA ASN A 396 -25.12 -34.72 -13.91
C ASN A 396 -26.20 -35.85 -13.91
N GLY A 397 -27.09 -35.86 -12.91
CA GLY A 397 -28.18 -36.89 -12.85
C GLY A 397 -27.72 -38.28 -12.49
N SER A 398 -28.62 -39.29 -12.60
CA SER A 398 -28.44 -40.65 -12.12
C SER A 398 -27.49 -41.54 -12.92
N ASP A 399 -26.70 -41.01 -13.82
CA ASP A 399 -25.67 -41.78 -14.53
C ASP A 399 -24.53 -42.12 -13.58
N LYS A 400 -24.08 -43.39 -13.60
CA LYS A 400 -22.93 -43.92 -12.84
C LYS A 400 -21.59 -43.29 -13.32
N ASN A 401 -21.55 -41.99 -13.51
CA ASN A 401 -20.34 -41.30 -13.93
C ASN A 401 -19.32 -41.31 -12.80
N THR A 402 -18.10 -41.66 -13.10
CA THR A 402 -16.95 -41.51 -12.21
C THR A 402 -16.10 -40.37 -12.70
N TYR A 403 -15.48 -39.64 -11.76
CA TYR A 403 -14.56 -38.55 -12.05
C TYR A 403 -13.23 -38.81 -11.41
N GLU A 404 -12.15 -38.54 -12.16
CA GLU A 404 -10.77 -38.44 -11.68
C GLU A 404 -10.31 -37.03 -11.63
N PHE A 405 -9.36 -36.76 -10.74
CA PHE A 405 -8.66 -35.48 -10.63
C PHE A 405 -7.19 -35.69 -11.05
N PRO A 406 -6.90 -35.69 -12.37
CA PRO A 406 -5.56 -36.00 -12.86
C PRO A 406 -4.53 -34.92 -12.51
N GLN A 407 -4.99 -33.69 -12.21
CA GLN A 407 -4.13 -32.59 -11.83
C GLN A 407 -4.79 -31.72 -10.78
N ILE A 408 -3.99 -31.37 -9.76
CA ILE A 408 -4.31 -30.39 -8.73
C ILE A 408 -3.13 -29.41 -8.71
N SER A 409 -3.42 -28.12 -8.80
CA SER A 409 -2.40 -27.06 -8.89
C SER A 409 -2.75 -25.87 -8.00
N ASN A 410 -1.83 -24.93 -7.86
CA ASN A 410 -2.01 -23.72 -7.06
C ASN A 410 -2.52 -24.00 -5.64
N ILE A 411 -2.02 -25.10 -5.03
CA ILE A 411 -2.41 -25.49 -3.68
C ILE A 411 -1.71 -24.54 -2.70
N VAL A 412 -2.50 -23.82 -1.89
CA VAL A 412 -1.99 -22.92 -0.86
C VAL A 412 -2.72 -23.16 0.45
N PHE A 413 -1.98 -23.28 1.54
CA PHE A 413 -2.50 -23.36 2.90
C PHE A 413 -2.06 -22.09 3.64
N LYS A 414 -3.04 -21.29 4.11
CA LYS A 414 -2.80 -19.94 4.64
C LYS A 414 -2.84 -19.86 6.16
N ARG A 415 -3.56 -20.83 6.80
CA ARG A 415 -3.74 -20.88 8.24
C ARG A 415 -3.83 -22.34 8.70
N GLN A 416 -3.33 -22.62 9.90
CA GLN A 416 -3.55 -23.90 10.55
C GLN A 416 -5.01 -24.07 10.95
N VAL A 417 -5.57 -25.25 10.71
CA VAL A 417 -6.92 -25.64 11.13
C VAL A 417 -6.79 -26.50 12.37
N VAL A 418 -7.50 -26.12 13.44
CA VAL A 418 -7.36 -26.71 14.78
C VAL A 418 -8.69 -27.29 15.27
N PRO A 419 -8.69 -28.13 16.31
CA PRO A 419 -9.93 -28.63 16.93
C PRO A 419 -10.87 -27.50 17.33
N GLY A 420 -12.14 -27.63 16.97
CA GLY A 420 -13.19 -26.62 17.19
C GLY A 420 -13.46 -25.73 15.96
N ASP A 421 -12.58 -25.71 14.97
CA ASP A 421 -12.83 -25.02 13.71
C ASP A 421 -13.95 -25.72 12.92
N VAL A 422 -14.66 -24.93 12.10
CA VAL A 422 -15.60 -25.44 11.11
C VAL A 422 -15.10 -25.00 9.74
N LEU A 423 -14.68 -25.98 8.93
CA LEU A 423 -14.30 -25.71 7.55
C LEU A 423 -15.55 -25.57 6.69
N ILE A 424 -15.72 -24.42 6.07
CA ILE A 424 -16.72 -24.14 5.05
C ILE A 424 -16.01 -24.25 3.71
N ILE A 425 -16.39 -25.22 2.90
CA ILE A 425 -15.70 -25.57 1.67
C ILE A 425 -16.56 -25.14 0.49
N LYS A 426 -16.07 -24.16 -0.28
CA LYS A 426 -16.68 -23.72 -1.53
C LYS A 426 -15.95 -24.33 -2.70
N VAL A 427 -16.66 -24.98 -3.61
CA VAL A 427 -16.12 -25.40 -4.88
C VAL A 427 -16.93 -24.79 -5.99
N SER A 428 -16.26 -24.05 -6.88
CA SER A 428 -16.87 -23.35 -8.00
C SER A 428 -16.31 -23.88 -9.32
N GLN A 429 -17.17 -24.00 -10.33
CA GLN A 429 -16.73 -24.28 -11.69
C GLN A 429 -16.21 -23.00 -12.33
N VAL A 430 -15.03 -23.09 -12.92
CA VAL A 430 -14.41 -22.01 -13.71
C VAL A 430 -14.32 -22.45 -15.18
N ASP A 431 -13.87 -21.56 -16.06
CA ASP A 431 -13.79 -21.86 -17.48
C ASP A 431 -12.98 -23.11 -17.76
N PRO A 432 -13.45 -24.03 -18.66
CA PRO A 432 -12.76 -25.25 -19.01
C PRO A 432 -11.40 -24.96 -19.64
N VAL A 433 -10.40 -25.76 -19.29
CA VAL A 433 -9.06 -25.65 -19.88
C VAL A 433 -8.64 -27.01 -20.44
N ASN A 434 -8.18 -27.02 -21.68
CA ASN A 434 -7.64 -28.24 -22.34
C ASN A 434 -8.57 -29.47 -22.32
N GLY A 435 -9.90 -29.27 -22.32
CA GLY A 435 -10.88 -30.35 -22.30
C GLY A 435 -11.18 -30.96 -20.93
N PHE A 436 -10.61 -30.39 -19.85
CA PHE A 436 -10.94 -30.72 -18.47
C PHE A 436 -12.02 -29.78 -17.91
N ILE A 437 -12.85 -30.31 -16.99
CA ILE A 437 -13.69 -29.48 -16.14
C ILE A 437 -12.77 -28.88 -15.08
N ARG A 438 -12.59 -27.57 -15.11
CA ARG A 438 -11.78 -26.87 -14.09
C ARG A 438 -12.67 -26.38 -12.96
N LEU A 439 -12.23 -26.68 -11.73
CA LEU A 439 -12.88 -26.28 -10.49
C LEU A 439 -11.88 -25.50 -9.64
N LYS A 440 -12.38 -24.50 -8.92
CA LYS A 440 -11.66 -23.83 -7.83
C LYS A 440 -12.24 -24.28 -6.51
N GLY A 441 -11.39 -24.84 -5.65
CA GLY A 441 -11.73 -25.24 -4.29
C GLY A 441 -11.16 -24.25 -3.28
N GLU A 442 -11.99 -23.77 -2.37
CA GLU A 442 -11.65 -22.80 -1.32
C GLU A 442 -12.22 -23.28 0.00
N ALA A 443 -11.40 -23.33 1.06
CA ALA A 443 -11.85 -23.67 2.40
C ALA A 443 -11.68 -22.48 3.35
N PHE A 444 -12.70 -22.19 4.14
CA PHE A 444 -12.79 -21.06 5.05
C PHE A 444 -13.02 -21.54 6.49
N VAL A 445 -12.50 -20.76 7.46
CA VAL A 445 -12.91 -20.82 8.86
C VAL A 445 -13.46 -19.43 9.23
N GLY A 446 -14.75 -19.35 9.53
CA GLY A 446 -15.44 -18.07 9.59
C GLY A 446 -15.37 -17.35 8.24
N THR A 447 -14.74 -16.18 8.19
CA THR A 447 -14.52 -15.40 6.96
C THR A 447 -13.12 -15.53 6.39
N GLU A 448 -12.23 -16.27 7.08
CA GLU A 448 -10.81 -16.40 6.71
C GLU A 448 -10.60 -17.56 5.74
N LEU A 449 -9.97 -17.31 4.59
CA LEU A 449 -9.56 -18.36 3.64
C LEU A 449 -8.33 -19.09 4.21
N VAL A 450 -8.50 -20.39 4.51
CA VAL A 450 -7.45 -21.22 5.14
C VAL A 450 -6.74 -22.12 4.15
N ALA A 451 -7.42 -22.55 3.08
CA ALA A 451 -6.82 -23.35 2.01
C ALA A 451 -7.50 -23.08 0.67
N GLU A 452 -6.75 -23.19 -0.43
CA GLU A 452 -7.27 -23.14 -1.79
C GLU A 452 -6.52 -24.09 -2.73
N ALA A 453 -7.19 -24.53 -3.79
CA ALA A 453 -6.60 -25.37 -4.84
C ALA A 453 -7.37 -25.22 -6.15
N ASP A 454 -6.66 -25.31 -7.28
CA ASP A 454 -7.26 -25.51 -8.60
C ASP A 454 -7.28 -26.99 -8.94
N ILE A 455 -8.42 -27.49 -9.42
CA ILE A 455 -8.68 -28.92 -9.64
C ILE A 455 -9.12 -29.12 -11.08
N ASP A 456 -8.37 -29.91 -11.82
CA ASP A 456 -8.78 -30.40 -13.15
C ASP A 456 -9.48 -31.75 -13.01
N ALA A 457 -10.73 -31.82 -13.42
CA ALA A 457 -11.54 -33.02 -13.35
C ALA A 457 -11.79 -33.60 -14.76
N LYS A 458 -11.72 -34.91 -14.85
CA LYS A 458 -12.03 -35.66 -16.07
C LYS A 458 -13.09 -36.73 -15.78
N LYS A 459 -14.11 -36.76 -16.62
CA LYS A 459 -15.11 -37.82 -16.59
C LYS A 459 -14.48 -39.13 -17.10
N ILE A 460 -14.63 -40.19 -16.31
CA ILE A 460 -14.26 -41.55 -16.76
C ILE A 460 -15.54 -42.22 -17.21
N LYS A 461 -15.44 -42.93 -18.32
CA LYS A 461 -16.57 -43.70 -18.87
C LYS A 461 -16.90 -44.92 -18.01
#